data_6e24f5c20b1f5e0f4faee56f990da018
#
_entry.id   6e24f5c20b1f5e0f4faee56f990da018
#
_cell.length_a   1.000
_cell.length_b   1.000
_cell.length_c   1.000
_cell.angle_alpha   90.00
_cell.angle_beta   90.00
_cell.angle_gamma   90.00
#
_symmetry.space_group_name_H-M   'P 1'
#
loop_
_entity.id
_entity.type
_entity.pdbx_description
1 polymer ?
#
loop_
_entity_poly.entity_id
_entity_poly.type
_entity_poly.pdbx_seq_one_letter_code
_entity_poly.pdbx_strand_id
1 'polypeptide(L)'
;MNHNADHGIRFGRIAAMLPVKDIVKAHDFYTQVFGFTKTFENGNPVGFMILERDDAELHLTLQPNHKAVHFNVAHMMVDNADALHSICQNHGLRIIKKIQDKDYGLRAFVFEDPDGNRIDVGQPI
;
A
#
# COMPACT_ATOMS: atom_id res chain seq x y z
N MET A 1 -31.74 -0.34 -11.80
CA MET A 1 -30.94 -0.36 -10.57
C MET A 1 -31.54 -1.35 -9.59
N ASN A 2 -30.67 -2.12 -8.95
CA ASN A 2 -31.11 -3.10 -7.95
C ASN A 2 -31.12 -2.46 -6.55
N HIS A 3 -32.31 -2.03 -6.10
CA HIS A 3 -32.45 -1.42 -4.77
C HIS A 3 -32.29 -2.39 -3.62
N ASN A 4 -32.39 -3.72 -3.89
CA ASN A 4 -32.21 -4.74 -2.84
C ASN A 4 -30.78 -4.81 -2.34
N ALA A 5 -29.79 -4.42 -3.15
CA ALA A 5 -28.38 -4.41 -2.75
C ALA A 5 -28.05 -3.30 -1.75
N ASP A 6 -28.90 -2.27 -1.68
CA ASP A 6 -28.61 -1.13 -0.82
C ASP A 6 -28.87 -1.43 0.65
N HIS A 7 -29.99 -2.04 1.00
CA HIS A 7 -30.36 -2.41 2.39
C HIS A 7 -30.20 -1.27 3.41
N GLY A 8 -30.12 0.00 2.99
CA GLY A 8 -29.89 1.12 3.87
C GLY A 8 -28.48 1.17 4.48
N ILE A 9 -27.55 0.39 3.98
CA ILE A 9 -26.19 0.33 4.49
C ILE A 9 -25.36 1.43 3.82
N ARG A 10 -24.62 2.19 4.64
CA ARG A 10 -23.64 3.17 4.15
C ARG A 10 -22.24 2.56 4.25
N PHE A 11 -21.58 2.37 3.12
CA PHE A 11 -20.24 1.81 3.08
C PHE A 11 -19.22 2.89 3.48
N GLY A 12 -18.24 2.49 4.31
CA GLY A 12 -17.14 3.34 4.72
C GLY A 12 -15.91 3.12 3.85
N ARG A 13 -14.77 3.63 4.32
CA ARG A 13 -13.51 3.46 3.61
C ARG A 13 -13.05 2.00 3.67
N ILE A 14 -12.23 1.63 2.68
CA ILE A 14 -11.53 0.34 2.66
C ILE A 14 -10.04 0.63 2.85
N ALA A 15 -9.37 -0.19 3.65
CA ALA A 15 -7.93 -0.10 3.87
C ALA A 15 -7.24 -1.33 3.32
N ALA A 16 -5.99 -1.16 2.85
CA ALA A 16 -5.17 -2.28 2.41
C ALA A 16 -4.59 -3.01 3.63
N MET A 17 -4.62 -4.34 3.63
CA MET A 17 -4.04 -5.18 4.68
C MET A 17 -2.82 -5.88 4.12
N LEU A 18 -1.63 -5.51 4.62
CA LEU A 18 -0.36 -6.02 4.14
C LEU A 18 0.22 -7.02 5.13
N PRO A 19 0.40 -8.29 4.74
CA PRO A 19 1.13 -9.24 5.55
C PRO A 19 2.61 -8.90 5.54
N VAL A 20 3.23 -8.91 6.73
CA VAL A 20 4.65 -8.57 6.89
C VAL A 20 5.33 -9.60 7.80
N LYS A 21 6.59 -9.93 7.50
CA LYS A 21 7.32 -10.95 8.25
C LYS A 21 7.90 -10.41 9.56
N ASP A 22 8.21 -9.10 9.61
CA ASP A 22 8.74 -8.41 10.78
C ASP A 22 8.05 -7.05 10.85
N ILE A 23 7.19 -6.87 11.84
CA ILE A 23 6.33 -5.70 11.88
C ILE A 23 7.09 -4.41 12.23
N VAL A 24 8.18 -4.51 12.99
CA VAL A 24 9.01 -3.35 13.30
C VAL A 24 9.74 -2.87 12.05
N LYS A 25 10.33 -3.80 11.29
CA LYS A 25 11.00 -3.47 10.02
C LYS A 25 10.03 -2.88 9.00
N ALA A 26 8.83 -3.44 8.91
CA ALA A 26 7.80 -2.93 8.00
C ALA A 26 7.35 -1.51 8.40
N HIS A 27 7.14 -1.29 9.70
CA HIS A 27 6.85 0.04 10.23
C HIS A 27 7.96 1.02 9.84
N ASP A 28 9.22 0.68 10.10
CA ASP A 28 10.34 1.57 9.81
C ASP A 28 10.45 1.86 8.31
N PHE A 29 10.21 0.87 7.48
CA PHE A 29 10.20 1.05 6.04
C PHE A 29 9.15 2.09 5.61
N TYR A 30 7.90 1.89 5.97
CA TYR A 30 6.83 2.78 5.54
C TYR A 30 6.92 4.18 6.14
N THR A 31 7.45 4.29 7.36
CA THR A 31 7.62 5.60 7.99
C THR A 31 8.83 6.36 7.43
N GLN A 32 9.95 5.70 7.24
CA GLN A 32 11.18 6.36 6.79
C GLN A 32 11.20 6.62 5.29
N VAL A 33 10.68 5.69 4.49
CA VAL A 33 10.70 5.83 3.02
C VAL A 33 9.52 6.65 2.52
N PHE A 34 8.33 6.39 3.02
CA PHE A 34 7.11 7.00 2.50
C PHE A 34 6.42 7.97 3.45
N GLY A 35 6.98 8.20 4.63
CA GLY A 35 6.45 9.20 5.55
C GLY A 35 5.11 8.85 6.19
N PHE A 36 4.75 7.57 6.27
CA PHE A 36 3.56 7.15 7.00
C PHE A 36 3.76 7.36 8.50
N THR A 37 2.67 7.54 9.22
CA THR A 37 2.64 7.68 10.68
C THR A 37 1.82 6.54 11.28
N LYS A 38 2.35 5.90 12.32
CA LYS A 38 1.61 4.89 13.06
C LYS A 38 0.50 5.56 13.87
N THR A 39 -0.74 5.14 13.68
CA THR A 39 -1.90 5.67 14.41
C THR A 39 -2.49 4.67 15.37
N PHE A 40 -2.13 3.38 15.26
CA PHE A 40 -2.63 2.34 16.15
C PHE A 40 -1.69 1.14 16.12
N GLU A 41 -1.59 0.44 17.25
CA GLU A 41 -0.95 -0.87 17.30
C GLU A 41 -1.66 -1.76 18.32
N ASN A 42 -1.55 -3.09 18.14
CA ASN A 42 -2.18 -4.06 19.00
C ASN A 42 -1.30 -5.30 19.16
N GLY A 43 -1.38 -5.89 20.36
CA GLY A 43 -0.68 -7.13 20.69
C GLY A 43 0.58 -6.92 21.52
N ASN A 44 1.00 -7.99 22.21
CA ASN A 44 2.23 -8.03 22.99
C ASN A 44 2.83 -9.45 22.89
N PRO A 45 3.80 -9.68 21.98
CA PRO A 45 4.39 -8.70 21.07
C PRO A 45 3.39 -8.16 20.03
N VAL A 46 3.68 -6.97 19.48
CA VAL A 46 2.81 -6.32 18.52
C VAL A 46 2.67 -7.17 17.25
N GLY A 47 1.45 -7.43 16.83
CA GLY A 47 1.14 -8.20 15.63
C GLY A 47 0.31 -7.45 14.60
N PHE A 48 -0.11 -6.23 14.92
CA PHE A 48 -0.96 -5.43 14.04
C PHE A 48 -0.65 -3.94 14.24
N MET A 49 -0.57 -3.19 13.13
CA MET A 49 -0.41 -1.74 13.14
C MET A 49 -1.26 -1.09 12.07
N ILE A 50 -1.73 0.13 12.34
CA ILE A 50 -2.32 1.00 11.33
C ILE A 50 -1.35 2.14 11.07
N LEU A 51 -1.02 2.35 9.80
CA LEU A 51 -0.19 3.46 9.33
C LEU A 51 -1.01 4.33 8.39
N GLU A 52 -0.86 5.64 8.51
CA GLU A 52 -1.61 6.59 7.69
C GLU A 52 -0.70 7.69 7.15
N ARG A 53 -0.96 8.11 5.93
CA ARG A 53 -0.43 9.34 5.32
C ARG A 53 -1.49 9.93 4.43
N ASP A 54 -1.89 11.18 4.68
CA ASP A 54 -3.00 11.83 3.98
C ASP A 54 -4.23 10.90 4.03
N ASP A 55 -4.83 10.55 2.90
CA ASP A 55 -5.98 9.65 2.86
C ASP A 55 -5.59 8.17 2.76
N ALA A 56 -4.31 7.87 2.62
CA ALA A 56 -3.85 6.48 2.52
C ALA A 56 -3.78 5.83 3.90
N GLU A 57 -4.29 4.62 4.00
CA GLU A 57 -4.28 3.84 5.24
C GLU A 57 -3.82 2.42 4.94
N LEU A 58 -2.82 1.96 5.69
CA LEU A 58 -2.29 0.61 5.59
C LEU A 58 -2.44 -0.09 6.92
N HIS A 59 -2.89 -1.34 6.89
CA HIS A 59 -2.92 -2.22 8.06
C HIS A 59 -1.81 -3.26 7.90
N LEU A 60 -0.81 -3.21 8.77
CA LEU A 60 0.27 -4.19 8.77
C LEU A 60 -0.12 -5.35 9.69
N THR A 61 -0.12 -6.57 9.16
CA THR A 61 -0.43 -7.77 9.91
C THR A 61 0.80 -8.67 9.95
N LEU A 62 1.25 -9.03 11.16
CA LEU A 62 2.42 -9.89 11.31
C LEU A 62 2.11 -11.30 10.84
N GLN A 63 2.85 -11.76 9.83
CA GLN A 63 2.78 -13.08 9.25
C GLN A 63 4.21 -13.56 9.02
N PRO A 64 4.89 -14.16 10.03
CA PRO A 64 6.32 -14.48 9.94
C PRO A 64 6.68 -15.39 8.76
N ASN A 65 5.73 -16.20 8.30
CA ASN A 65 5.95 -17.13 7.19
C ASN A 65 5.44 -16.60 5.83
N HIS A 66 5.11 -15.32 5.78
CA HIS A 66 4.62 -14.71 4.54
C HIS A 66 5.65 -14.83 3.43
N LYS A 67 5.19 -15.16 2.23
CA LYS A 67 6.01 -15.22 1.02
C LYS A 67 5.51 -14.18 0.02
N ALA A 68 6.45 -13.69 -0.81
CA ALA A 68 6.12 -12.76 -1.88
C ALA A 68 4.97 -13.30 -2.74
N VAL A 69 4.07 -12.40 -3.09
CA VAL A 69 2.95 -12.72 -3.99
C VAL A 69 3.29 -12.27 -5.41
N HIS A 70 2.53 -12.77 -6.40
CA HIS A 70 2.76 -12.45 -7.81
C HIS A 70 1.60 -11.63 -8.40
N PHE A 71 0.93 -10.84 -7.57
CA PHE A 71 -0.18 -9.98 -7.99
C PHE A 71 -0.16 -8.69 -7.15
N ASN A 72 -0.83 -7.65 -7.64
CA ASN A 72 -0.96 -6.40 -6.92
C ASN A 72 -1.90 -6.57 -5.74
N VAL A 73 -1.43 -6.30 -4.52
CA VAL A 73 -2.23 -6.44 -3.30
C VAL A 73 -2.93 -5.15 -2.91
N ALA A 74 -2.49 -4.02 -3.45
CA ALA A 74 -3.07 -2.71 -3.16
C ALA A 74 -2.92 -1.78 -4.34
N HIS A 75 -3.82 -0.81 -4.43
CA HIS A 75 -3.76 0.27 -5.41
C HIS A 75 -3.78 1.59 -4.65
N MET A 76 -2.81 2.46 -4.95
CA MET A 76 -2.65 3.73 -4.27
C MET A 76 -2.63 4.87 -5.28
N MET A 77 -3.51 5.84 -5.11
CA MET A 77 -3.48 7.04 -5.93
C MET A 77 -2.56 8.07 -5.31
N VAL A 78 -1.81 8.77 -6.15
CA VAL A 78 -0.94 9.88 -5.76
C VAL A 78 -1.11 11.02 -6.75
N ASP A 79 -0.66 12.20 -6.37
CA ASP A 79 -0.70 13.37 -7.27
C ASP A 79 0.60 13.57 -8.04
N ASN A 80 1.64 12.80 -7.74
CA ASN A 80 2.94 12.88 -8.42
C ASN A 80 3.62 11.51 -8.46
N ALA A 81 3.26 10.71 -9.47
CA ALA A 81 3.79 9.37 -9.62
C ALA A 81 5.29 9.36 -9.91
N ASP A 82 5.80 10.32 -10.68
CA ASP A 82 7.23 10.39 -11.00
C ASP A 82 8.07 10.62 -9.74
N ALA A 83 7.62 11.49 -8.85
CA ALA A 83 8.32 11.74 -7.59
C ALA A 83 8.35 10.49 -6.71
N LEU A 84 7.23 9.80 -6.59
CA LEU A 84 7.19 8.56 -5.81
C LEU A 84 8.04 7.47 -6.44
N HIS A 85 8.04 7.36 -7.76
CA HIS A 85 8.88 6.42 -8.49
C HIS A 85 10.36 6.67 -8.18
N SER A 86 10.78 7.94 -8.17
CA SER A 86 12.16 8.30 -7.83
C SER A 86 12.53 7.92 -6.40
N ILE A 87 11.60 8.10 -5.45
CA ILE A 87 11.80 7.65 -4.07
C ILE A 87 12.03 6.14 -4.02
N CYS A 88 11.20 5.37 -4.73
CA CYS A 88 11.36 3.92 -4.80
C CYS A 88 12.74 3.53 -5.36
N GLN A 89 13.16 4.18 -6.45
CA GLN A 89 14.47 3.90 -7.07
C GLN A 89 15.62 4.27 -6.12
N ASN A 90 15.54 5.41 -5.45
CA ASN A 90 16.59 5.87 -4.54
C ASN A 90 16.76 4.94 -3.32
N HIS A 91 15.70 4.22 -2.95
CA HIS A 91 15.76 3.23 -1.87
C HIS A 91 15.96 1.80 -2.36
N GLY A 92 16.23 1.63 -3.65
CA GLY A 92 16.56 0.32 -4.21
C GLY A 92 15.37 -0.64 -4.26
N LEU A 93 14.13 -0.14 -4.28
CA LEU A 93 12.96 -1.01 -4.36
C LEU A 93 12.83 -1.61 -5.75
N ARG A 94 12.34 -2.85 -5.81
CA ARG A 94 12.10 -3.52 -7.07
C ARG A 94 10.89 -2.90 -7.78
N ILE A 95 11.11 -2.43 -8.99
CA ILE A 95 10.03 -1.94 -9.87
C ILE A 95 9.54 -3.11 -10.69
N ILE A 96 8.30 -3.54 -10.45
CA ILE A 96 7.69 -4.68 -11.12
C ILE A 96 7.22 -4.28 -12.51
N LYS A 97 6.58 -3.11 -12.62
CA LYS A 97 6.16 -2.53 -13.89
C LYS A 97 6.64 -1.10 -13.98
N LYS A 98 7.30 -0.78 -15.08
CA LYS A 98 7.88 0.54 -15.31
C LYS A 98 6.80 1.62 -15.33
N ILE A 99 7.18 2.83 -14.93
CA ILE A 99 6.26 3.97 -14.99
C ILE A 99 5.97 4.34 -16.44
N GLN A 100 4.68 4.49 -16.74
CA GLN A 100 4.23 4.90 -18.07
C GLN A 100 2.78 5.39 -18.01
N ASP A 101 2.38 6.12 -19.03
CA ASP A 101 0.99 6.51 -19.21
C ASP A 101 0.20 5.33 -19.72
N LYS A 102 -0.96 5.07 -19.09
CA LYS A 102 -1.86 3.98 -19.44
C LYS A 102 -3.05 4.52 -20.24
N ASP A 103 -3.64 3.66 -21.05
CA ASP A 103 -4.78 4.01 -21.90
C ASP A 103 -6.07 4.26 -21.10
N TYR A 104 -6.09 3.89 -19.81
CA TYR A 104 -7.23 4.15 -18.92
C TYR A 104 -7.09 5.41 -18.08
N GLY A 105 -6.20 6.33 -18.50
CA GLY A 105 -6.13 7.68 -17.91
C GLY A 105 -5.27 7.83 -16.67
N LEU A 106 -4.38 6.88 -16.41
CA LEU A 106 -3.43 6.96 -15.29
C LEU A 106 -1.99 6.88 -15.78
N ARG A 107 -1.13 7.67 -15.16
CA ARG A 107 0.31 7.42 -15.18
C ARG A 107 0.62 6.51 -14.01
N ALA A 108 1.16 5.33 -14.28
CA ALA A 108 1.19 4.27 -13.27
C ALA A 108 2.49 3.46 -13.30
N PHE A 109 2.84 2.89 -12.15
CA PHE A 109 3.91 1.91 -12.01
C PHE A 109 3.57 0.95 -10.87
N VAL A 110 4.30 -0.15 -10.77
CA VAL A 110 4.13 -1.12 -9.69
C VAL A 110 5.48 -1.34 -9.03
N PHE A 111 5.53 -1.22 -7.72
CA PHE A 111 6.72 -1.55 -6.93
C PHE A 111 6.42 -2.67 -5.94
N GLU A 112 7.49 -3.28 -5.44
CA GLU A 112 7.41 -4.33 -4.43
C GLU A 112 8.00 -3.80 -3.12
N ASP A 113 7.29 -3.99 -2.01
CA ASP A 113 7.83 -3.65 -0.70
C ASP A 113 8.80 -4.73 -0.23
N PRO A 114 9.53 -4.55 0.91
CA PRO A 114 10.49 -5.55 1.38
C PRO A 114 9.91 -6.91 1.69
N ASP A 115 8.60 -7.02 1.90
CA ASP A 115 7.92 -8.29 2.17
C ASP A 115 7.37 -8.95 0.91
N GLY A 116 7.64 -8.38 -0.26
CA GLY A 116 7.15 -8.92 -1.51
C GLY A 116 5.71 -8.55 -1.82
N ASN A 117 5.18 -7.54 -1.16
CA ASN A 117 3.84 -7.02 -1.46
C ASN A 117 3.94 -6.04 -2.64
N ARG A 118 3.18 -6.29 -3.69
CA ARG A 118 3.17 -5.44 -4.88
C ARG A 118 2.10 -4.37 -4.76
N ILE A 119 2.53 -3.11 -4.91
CA ILE A 119 1.64 -1.97 -4.81
C ILE A 119 1.61 -1.26 -6.15
N ASP A 120 0.41 -1.16 -6.70
CA ASP A 120 0.14 -0.42 -7.92
C ASP A 120 -0.10 1.05 -7.56
N VAL A 121 0.63 1.95 -8.21
CA VAL A 121 0.54 3.39 -7.98
C VAL A 121 0.00 4.05 -9.22
N GLY A 122 -0.95 4.96 -9.06
CA GLY A 122 -1.54 5.69 -10.18
C GLY A 122 -1.71 7.16 -9.89
N GLN A 123 -1.53 7.95 -10.94
CA GLN A 123 -1.78 9.39 -10.96
C GLN A 123 -2.70 9.70 -12.12
N PRO A 124 -3.81 10.43 -11.91
CA PRO A 124 -4.66 10.88 -13.02
C PRO A 124 -3.88 11.75 -14.00
N ILE A 125 -4.08 11.49 -15.29
CA ILE A 125 -3.46 12.31 -16.34
C ILE A 125 -4.49 13.27 -16.92
#